data_f433e79483253f3b9e3a87059c8f257b
#
_entry.id   f433e79483253f3b9e3a87059c8f257b
#
_cell.length_a   1.000
_cell.length_b   1.000
_cell.length_c   1.000
_cell.angle_alpha   90.00
_cell.angle_beta   90.00
_cell.angle_gamma   90.00
#
_symmetry.space_group_name_H-M   'P 1'
#
loop_
_entity.id
_entity.type
_entity.pdbx_description
1 polymer ?
#
loop_
_entity_poly.entity_id
_entity_poly.type
_entity_poly.pdbx_seq_one_letter_code
_entity_poly.pdbx_strand_id
1 'polypeptide(L)'
;MPDFSYTARGPSGQKHEGVVSAQDHAAAVSELGDRGLVPLQVRERTRRRGRGRVGTSALARFYRQLADLLRSGVPLLRALRLLANQSSNAKLAAAADDITQRVTEGATLAESLARHDQIFSDVQCAMVRAGEQGNFLEDVLERIADNQEHAARMRSQVIGALVYPM
;
A
#
# COMPACT_ATOMS: atom_id res chain seq x y z
N MET A 1 1.63 -11.46 -13.58
CA MET A 1 1.11 -12.82 -13.49
C MET A 1 0.20 -12.89 -12.28
N PRO A 2 -1.00 -13.44 -12.35
CA PRO A 2 -1.86 -13.62 -11.19
C PRO A 2 -1.29 -14.69 -10.26
N ASP A 3 -1.47 -14.47 -8.94
CA ASP A 3 -1.08 -15.42 -7.92
C ASP A 3 -2.30 -16.27 -7.52
N PHE A 4 -2.11 -17.56 -7.37
CA PHE A 4 -3.14 -18.49 -6.92
C PHE A 4 -2.78 -19.06 -5.56
N SER A 5 -3.66 -18.92 -4.57
CA SER A 5 -3.55 -19.63 -3.31
C SER A 5 -4.10 -21.03 -3.48
N TYR A 6 -3.37 -22.04 -3.05
CA TYR A 6 -3.81 -23.41 -3.14
C TYR A 6 -3.79 -24.13 -1.80
N THR A 7 -4.69 -25.09 -1.69
CA THR A 7 -4.66 -26.16 -0.72
C THR A 7 -4.56 -27.45 -1.51
N ALA A 8 -3.52 -28.23 -1.27
CA ALA A 8 -3.28 -29.49 -1.99
C ALA A 8 -2.92 -30.62 -1.03
N ARG A 9 -3.03 -31.85 -1.49
CA ARG A 9 -2.58 -33.05 -0.78
C ARG A 9 -1.34 -33.63 -1.43
N GLY A 10 -0.32 -33.88 -0.62
CA GLY A 10 0.88 -34.58 -1.07
C GLY A 10 0.69 -36.09 -1.18
N PRO A 11 1.66 -36.81 -1.74
CA PRO A 11 1.62 -38.30 -1.94
C PRO A 11 1.40 -39.07 -0.63
N SER A 12 1.85 -38.52 0.49
CA SER A 12 1.68 -39.09 1.83
C SER A 12 0.36 -38.68 2.54
N GLY A 13 -0.55 -37.99 1.82
CA GLY A 13 -1.85 -37.58 2.34
C GLY A 13 -1.82 -36.31 3.18
N GLN A 14 -0.66 -35.69 3.41
CA GLN A 14 -0.50 -34.46 4.16
C GLN A 14 -1.02 -33.27 3.39
N LYS A 15 -1.59 -32.32 4.14
CA LYS A 15 -2.11 -31.07 3.58
C LYS A 15 -0.98 -30.08 3.36
N HIS A 16 -0.90 -29.54 2.15
CA HIS A 16 0.01 -28.45 1.77
C HIS A 16 -0.79 -27.20 1.41
N GLU A 17 -0.38 -26.08 1.94
CA GLU A 17 -0.93 -24.77 1.59
C GLU A 17 0.19 -23.87 1.08
N GLY A 18 -0.08 -23.13 0.02
CA GLY A 18 0.92 -22.24 -0.55
C GLY A 18 0.34 -21.29 -1.59
N VAL A 19 1.24 -20.61 -2.29
CA VAL A 19 0.92 -19.72 -3.39
C VAL A 19 1.74 -20.12 -4.60
N VAL A 20 1.10 -20.17 -5.78
CA VAL A 20 1.73 -20.42 -7.08
C VAL A 20 1.35 -19.27 -8.02
N SER A 21 2.33 -18.80 -8.79
CA SER A 21 2.11 -17.75 -9.80
C SER A 21 1.94 -18.42 -11.16
N ALA A 22 0.78 -18.25 -11.79
CA ALA A 22 0.47 -18.85 -13.08
C ALA A 22 -0.29 -17.85 -13.98
N GLN A 23 -0.36 -18.14 -15.28
CA GLN A 23 -1.06 -17.27 -16.22
C GLN A 23 -2.58 -17.34 -16.05
N ASP A 24 -3.08 -18.53 -15.70
CA ASP A 24 -4.49 -18.80 -15.45
C ASP A 24 -4.66 -19.94 -14.42
N HIS A 25 -5.91 -20.23 -14.08
CA HIS A 25 -6.27 -21.30 -13.13
C HIS A 25 -5.82 -22.70 -13.61
N ALA A 26 -5.91 -22.96 -14.91
CA ALA A 26 -5.52 -24.25 -15.49
C ALA A 26 -4.01 -24.46 -15.39
N ALA A 27 -3.21 -23.44 -15.69
CA ALA A 27 -1.76 -23.44 -15.54
C ALA A 27 -1.35 -23.64 -14.06
N ALA A 28 -2.05 -23.01 -13.11
CA ALA A 28 -1.80 -23.23 -11.69
C ALA A 28 -2.05 -24.66 -11.24
N VAL A 29 -3.12 -25.28 -11.73
CA VAL A 29 -3.44 -26.70 -11.44
C VAL A 29 -2.41 -27.63 -12.05
N SER A 30 -1.98 -27.38 -13.30
CA SER A 30 -0.95 -28.18 -13.99
C SER A 30 0.38 -28.12 -13.23
N GLU A 31 0.82 -26.94 -12.83
CA GLU A 31 2.08 -26.75 -12.10
C GLU A 31 2.07 -27.47 -10.73
N LEU A 32 0.93 -27.50 -10.05
CA LEU A 32 0.77 -28.25 -8.80
C LEU A 32 0.81 -29.75 -9.05
N GLY A 33 0.23 -30.22 -10.15
CA GLY A 33 0.32 -31.61 -10.60
C GLY A 33 1.76 -32.04 -10.87
N ASP A 34 2.55 -31.21 -11.56
CA ASP A 34 3.97 -31.46 -11.85
C ASP A 34 4.82 -31.54 -10.56
N ARG A 35 4.39 -30.90 -9.50
CA ARG A 35 5.01 -30.97 -8.16
C ARG A 35 4.53 -32.17 -7.34
N GLY A 36 3.71 -33.05 -7.93
CA GLY A 36 3.16 -34.25 -7.25
C GLY A 36 2.09 -33.90 -6.20
N LEU A 37 1.49 -32.74 -6.28
CA LEU A 37 0.46 -32.28 -5.37
C LEU A 37 -0.93 -32.40 -6.02
N VAL A 38 -1.88 -33.02 -5.31
CA VAL A 38 -3.27 -33.09 -5.75
C VAL A 38 -4.00 -31.86 -5.23
N PRO A 39 -4.35 -30.88 -6.10
CA PRO A 39 -5.03 -29.67 -5.65
C PRO A 39 -6.44 -29.99 -5.17
N LEU A 40 -6.75 -29.65 -3.94
CA LEU A 40 -8.10 -29.74 -3.36
C LEU A 40 -8.87 -28.43 -3.60
N GLN A 41 -8.17 -27.31 -3.56
CA GLN A 41 -8.73 -25.99 -3.79
C GLN A 41 -7.65 -25.07 -4.35
N VAL A 42 -7.95 -24.46 -5.48
CA VAL A 42 -7.12 -23.42 -6.10
C VAL A 42 -8.02 -22.19 -6.25
N ARG A 43 -7.63 -21.08 -5.65
CA ARG A 43 -8.34 -19.82 -5.77
C ARG A 43 -7.38 -18.77 -6.30
N GLU A 44 -7.80 -18.08 -7.33
CA GLU A 44 -7.10 -16.88 -7.75
C GLU A 44 -7.01 -15.92 -6.56
N ARG A 45 -5.79 -15.66 -6.15
CA ARG A 45 -5.50 -14.61 -5.20
C ARG A 45 -5.64 -13.30 -5.98
N THR A 46 -6.90 -12.94 -6.29
CA THR A 46 -7.15 -11.54 -6.62
C THR A 46 -6.50 -10.77 -5.50
N ARG A 47 -5.40 -10.05 -5.80
CA ARG A 47 -4.91 -9.00 -4.90
C ARG A 47 -6.20 -8.33 -4.46
N ARG A 48 -6.65 -8.58 -3.26
CA ARG A 48 -7.81 -7.91 -2.70
C ARG A 48 -7.47 -6.44 -2.85
N ARG A 49 -7.97 -5.83 -3.91
CA ARG A 49 -8.09 -4.38 -3.98
C ARG A 49 -8.88 -4.05 -2.72
N GLY A 50 -8.13 -3.75 -1.67
CA GLY A 50 -8.67 -3.63 -0.35
C GLY A 50 -9.84 -2.65 -0.40
N ARG A 51 -11.04 -3.15 -0.21
CA ARG A 51 -12.25 -2.34 -0.02
C ARG A 51 -12.16 -1.48 1.27
N GLY A 52 -11.06 -1.62 2.03
CA GLY A 52 -10.76 -0.83 3.20
C GLY A 52 -10.29 0.57 2.82
N ARG A 53 -10.73 1.59 3.55
CA ARG A 53 -10.14 2.92 3.52
C ARG A 53 -8.67 2.80 3.95
N VAL A 54 -7.79 3.59 3.34
CA VAL A 54 -6.41 3.71 3.83
C VAL A 54 -6.48 4.28 5.24
N GLY A 55 -5.98 3.52 6.20
CA GLY A 55 -5.99 3.95 7.61
C GLY A 55 -5.06 5.15 7.83
N THR A 56 -5.43 6.00 8.78
CA THR A 56 -4.66 7.19 9.16
C THR A 56 -3.20 6.86 9.50
N SER A 57 -2.97 5.73 10.20
CA SER A 57 -1.61 5.27 10.54
C SER A 57 -0.78 4.85 9.31
N ALA A 58 -1.41 4.26 8.28
CA ALA A 58 -0.71 3.90 7.05
C ALA A 58 -0.33 5.16 6.26
N LEU A 59 -1.23 6.13 6.23
CA LEU A 59 -1.00 7.42 5.58
C LEU A 59 0.08 8.23 6.31
N ALA A 60 0.06 8.25 7.65
CA ALA A 60 1.10 8.88 8.46
C ALA A 60 2.48 8.31 8.15
N ARG A 61 2.60 6.97 8.10
CA ARG A 61 3.86 6.30 7.75
C ARG A 61 4.32 6.64 6.33
N PHE A 62 3.41 6.68 5.39
CA PHE A 62 3.72 7.05 4.00
C PHE A 62 4.37 8.45 3.93
N TYR A 63 3.75 9.45 4.54
CA TYR A 63 4.28 10.81 4.56
C TYR A 63 5.59 10.92 5.34
N ARG A 64 5.70 10.23 6.48
CA ARG A 64 6.93 10.20 7.29
C ARG A 64 8.09 9.61 6.49
N GLN A 65 7.91 8.45 5.92
CA GLN A 65 8.95 7.79 5.14
C GLN A 65 9.33 8.59 3.88
N LEU A 66 8.36 9.24 3.24
CA LEU A 66 8.65 10.10 2.10
C LEU A 66 9.50 11.31 2.52
N ALA A 67 9.15 11.97 3.62
CA ALA A 67 9.92 13.08 4.18
C ALA A 67 11.36 12.66 4.53
N ASP A 68 11.52 11.52 5.22
CA ASP A 68 12.82 10.99 5.63
C ASP A 68 13.72 10.67 4.43
N LEU A 69 13.15 10.04 3.39
CA LEU A 69 13.89 9.72 2.16
C LEU A 69 14.34 10.99 1.43
N LEU A 70 13.46 11.98 1.28
CA LEU A 70 13.81 13.25 0.63
C LEU A 70 14.86 14.01 1.43
N ARG A 71 14.72 14.06 2.76
CA ARG A 71 15.70 14.69 3.67
C ARG A 71 17.07 14.02 3.61
N SER A 72 17.09 12.71 3.34
CA SER A 72 18.32 11.93 3.11
C SER A 72 18.94 12.14 1.72
N GLY A 73 18.33 13.00 0.88
CA GLY A 73 18.79 13.28 -0.48
C GLY A 73 18.35 12.28 -1.54
N VAL A 74 17.40 11.38 -1.22
CA VAL A 74 16.84 10.46 -2.21
C VAL A 74 15.92 11.24 -3.14
N PRO A 75 16.09 11.17 -4.48
CA PRO A 75 15.22 11.83 -5.43
C PRO A 75 13.75 11.38 -5.27
N LEU A 76 12.81 12.31 -5.46
CA LEU A 76 11.36 12.09 -5.25
C LEU A 76 10.84 10.83 -5.96
N LEU A 77 11.16 10.65 -7.24
CA LEU A 77 10.74 9.48 -8.02
C LEU A 77 11.24 8.16 -7.43
N ARG A 78 12.47 8.15 -6.93
CA ARG A 78 13.04 6.96 -6.29
C ARG A 78 12.39 6.68 -4.94
N ALA A 79 12.13 7.72 -4.16
CA ALA A 79 11.43 7.62 -2.89
C ALA A 79 10.01 7.06 -3.07
N LEU A 80 9.25 7.57 -4.03
CA LEU A 80 7.89 7.10 -4.35
C LEU A 80 7.88 5.62 -4.77
N ARG A 81 8.81 5.18 -5.61
CA ARG A 81 8.95 3.76 -6.01
C ARG A 81 9.24 2.85 -4.83
N LEU A 82 10.11 3.27 -3.93
CA LEU A 82 10.42 2.51 -2.71
C LEU A 82 9.16 2.34 -1.85
N LEU A 83 8.40 3.42 -1.66
CA LEU A 83 7.18 3.40 -0.85
C LEU A 83 6.08 2.54 -1.49
N ALA A 84 5.92 2.58 -2.80
CA ALA A 84 4.98 1.73 -3.53
C ALA A 84 5.26 0.24 -3.28
N ASN A 85 6.53 -0.15 -3.33
CA ASN A 85 6.96 -1.54 -3.12
C ASN A 85 6.88 -1.99 -1.65
N GLN A 86 7.05 -1.08 -0.70
CA GLN A 86 7.08 -1.39 0.74
C GLN A 86 5.70 -1.30 1.41
N SER A 87 4.71 -0.72 0.75
CA SER A 87 3.39 -0.53 1.33
C SER A 87 2.66 -1.85 1.52
N SER A 88 2.30 -2.16 2.76
CA SER A 88 1.43 -3.30 3.10
C SER A 88 -0.04 -3.08 2.71
N ASN A 89 -0.44 -1.83 2.46
CA ASN A 89 -1.78 -1.47 2.03
C ASN A 89 -1.84 -1.41 0.50
N ALA A 90 -2.59 -2.35 -0.10
CA ALA A 90 -2.66 -2.48 -1.56
C ALA A 90 -3.21 -1.24 -2.28
N LYS A 91 -4.12 -0.47 -1.64
CA LYS A 91 -4.64 0.78 -2.21
C LYS A 91 -3.58 1.87 -2.21
N LEU A 92 -2.85 1.98 -1.11
CA LEU A 92 -1.78 2.98 -0.99
C LEU A 92 -0.61 2.64 -1.93
N ALA A 93 -0.27 1.36 -2.07
CA ALA A 93 0.72 0.90 -3.03
C ALA A 93 0.32 1.26 -4.47
N ALA A 94 -0.91 0.94 -4.87
CA ALA A 94 -1.40 1.26 -6.20
C ALA A 94 -1.47 2.77 -6.47
N ALA A 95 -1.85 3.56 -5.46
CA ALA A 95 -1.82 5.02 -5.56
C ALA A 95 -0.39 5.55 -5.71
N ALA A 96 0.56 5.02 -4.94
CA ALA A 96 1.97 5.42 -5.03
C ALA A 96 2.59 5.07 -6.40
N ASP A 97 2.21 3.93 -6.99
CA ASP A 97 2.63 3.57 -8.35
C ASP A 97 2.07 4.56 -9.40
N ASP A 98 0.78 4.88 -9.34
CA ASP A 98 0.15 5.86 -10.25
C ASP A 98 0.76 7.25 -10.08
N ILE A 99 0.98 7.69 -8.84
CA ILE A 99 1.65 8.96 -8.53
C ILE A 99 3.05 8.98 -9.12
N THR A 100 3.82 7.89 -8.96
CA THR A 100 5.17 7.77 -9.53
C THR A 100 5.14 7.92 -11.04
N GLN A 101 4.21 7.27 -11.71
CA GLN A 101 4.07 7.37 -13.16
C GLN A 101 3.76 8.80 -13.60
N ARG A 102 2.79 9.47 -12.95
CA ARG A 102 2.39 10.85 -13.28
C ARG A 102 3.52 11.84 -13.07
N VAL A 103 4.24 11.73 -11.97
CA VAL A 103 5.42 12.57 -11.71
C VAL A 103 6.52 12.31 -12.74
N THR A 104 6.70 11.07 -13.19
CA THR A 104 7.62 10.73 -14.28
C THR A 104 7.20 11.40 -15.61
N GLU A 105 5.89 11.54 -15.85
CA GLU A 105 5.31 12.20 -17.00
C GLU A 105 5.33 13.74 -16.91
N GLY A 106 5.79 14.29 -15.79
CA GLY A 106 5.99 15.72 -15.58
C GLY A 106 4.91 16.41 -14.74
N ALA A 107 3.96 15.67 -14.17
CA ALA A 107 2.99 16.23 -13.21
C ALA A 107 3.69 16.56 -11.88
N THR A 108 3.14 17.52 -11.14
CA THR A 108 3.60 17.79 -9.77
C THR A 108 3.14 16.71 -8.82
N LEU A 109 3.80 16.57 -7.67
CA LEU A 109 3.37 15.65 -6.61
C LEU A 109 1.96 15.99 -6.14
N ALA A 110 1.68 17.28 -5.90
CA ALA A 110 0.38 17.75 -5.45
C ALA A 110 -0.75 17.40 -6.43
N GLU A 111 -0.54 17.58 -7.73
CA GLU A 111 -1.52 17.23 -8.76
C GLU A 111 -1.74 15.71 -8.82
N SER A 112 -0.68 14.94 -8.66
CA SER A 112 -0.75 13.48 -8.67
C SER A 112 -1.49 12.93 -7.43
N LEU A 113 -1.26 13.50 -6.25
CA LEU A 113 -2.00 13.17 -5.02
C LEU A 113 -3.49 13.50 -5.14
N ALA A 114 -3.84 14.65 -5.73
CA ALA A 114 -5.22 15.10 -5.88
C ALA A 114 -6.09 14.16 -6.73
N ARG A 115 -5.48 13.30 -7.55
CA ARG A 115 -6.20 12.26 -8.29
C ARG A 115 -6.72 11.12 -7.41
N HIS A 116 -6.22 11.03 -6.20
CA HIS A 116 -6.58 10.00 -5.22
C HIS A 116 -7.28 10.63 -4.00
N ASP A 117 -8.33 11.42 -4.26
CA ASP A 117 -9.13 12.18 -3.28
C ASP A 117 -9.69 11.33 -2.12
N GLN A 118 -9.91 10.04 -2.36
CA GLN A 118 -10.34 9.08 -1.34
C GLN A 118 -9.21 8.69 -0.35
N ILE A 119 -7.96 8.99 -0.68
CA ILE A 119 -6.77 8.68 0.14
C ILE A 119 -6.19 9.97 0.70
N PHE A 120 -6.00 10.98 -0.14
CA PHE A 120 -5.35 12.25 0.18
C PHE A 120 -6.39 13.37 0.18
N SER A 121 -6.47 14.12 1.27
CA SER A 121 -7.42 15.23 1.39
C SER A 121 -6.95 16.46 0.62
N ASP A 122 -7.90 17.34 0.26
CA ASP A 122 -7.61 18.60 -0.42
C ASP A 122 -6.62 19.47 0.37
N VAL A 123 -6.74 19.46 1.70
CA VAL A 123 -5.82 20.20 2.59
C VAL A 123 -4.39 19.66 2.46
N GLN A 124 -4.22 18.33 2.44
CA GLN A 124 -2.90 17.72 2.26
C GLN A 124 -2.32 18.06 0.89
N CYS A 125 -3.12 17.98 -0.16
CA CYS A 125 -2.70 18.34 -1.52
C CYS A 125 -2.30 19.83 -1.62
N ALA A 126 -3.06 20.73 -0.96
CA ALA A 126 -2.71 22.14 -0.91
C ALA A 126 -1.40 22.40 -0.14
N MET A 127 -1.18 21.71 0.97
CA MET A 127 0.06 21.80 1.73
C MET A 127 1.26 21.33 0.91
N VAL A 128 1.13 20.17 0.22
CA VAL A 128 2.18 19.63 -0.65
C VAL A 128 2.49 20.62 -1.79
N ARG A 129 1.46 21.20 -2.41
CA ARG A 129 1.64 22.22 -3.47
C ARG A 129 2.44 23.41 -2.97
N ALA A 130 2.13 23.91 -1.78
CA ALA A 130 2.89 25.00 -1.18
C ALA A 130 4.36 24.60 -0.90
N GLY A 131 4.59 23.37 -0.42
CA GLY A 131 5.93 22.83 -0.20
C GLY A 131 6.75 22.67 -1.48
N GLU A 132 6.14 22.19 -2.57
CA GLU A 132 6.78 22.09 -3.88
C GLU A 132 7.18 23.47 -4.43
N GLN A 133 6.28 24.44 -4.35
CA GLN A 133 6.52 25.79 -4.85
C GLN A 133 7.55 26.55 -3.99
N GLY A 134 7.56 26.31 -2.70
CA GLY A 134 8.43 27.00 -1.75
C GLY A 134 9.77 26.30 -1.49
N ASN A 135 10.00 25.13 -2.08
CA ASN A 135 11.20 24.30 -1.87
C ASN A 135 11.40 23.87 -0.40
N PHE A 136 10.30 23.58 0.31
CA PHE A 136 10.28 23.04 1.68
C PHE A 136 9.36 21.82 1.80
N LEU A 137 9.37 20.98 0.78
CA LEU A 137 8.49 19.82 0.67
C LEU A 137 8.66 18.83 1.83
N GLU A 138 9.90 18.58 2.26
CA GLU A 138 10.23 17.67 3.36
C GLU A 138 9.56 18.08 4.67
N ASP A 139 9.58 19.39 5.00
CA ASP A 139 8.98 19.92 6.21
C ASP A 139 7.46 19.83 6.18
N VAL A 140 6.86 20.04 5.01
CA VAL A 140 5.42 19.90 4.81
C VAL A 140 4.98 18.45 4.97
N LEU A 141 5.70 17.50 4.37
CA LEU A 141 5.39 16.08 4.47
C LEU A 141 5.51 15.59 5.91
N GLU A 142 6.52 16.04 6.65
CA GLU A 142 6.67 15.74 8.07
C GLU A 142 5.49 16.29 8.89
N ARG A 143 5.10 17.53 8.66
CA ARG A 143 3.94 18.15 9.33
C ARG A 143 2.64 17.41 9.03
N ILE A 144 2.44 16.96 7.80
CA ILE A 144 1.28 16.13 7.45
C ILE A 144 1.33 14.80 8.21
N ALA A 145 2.50 14.16 8.28
CA ALA A 145 2.69 12.92 9.03
C ALA A 145 2.33 13.10 10.50
N ASP A 146 2.82 14.16 11.16
CA ASP A 146 2.50 14.49 12.55
C ASP A 146 1.00 14.63 12.77
N ASN A 147 0.33 15.39 11.91
CA ASN A 147 -1.12 15.57 11.98
C ASN A 147 -1.88 14.24 11.85
N GLN A 148 -1.43 13.35 10.96
CA GLN A 148 -2.04 12.03 10.78
C GLN A 148 -1.77 11.11 11.98
N GLU A 149 -0.59 11.15 12.57
CA GLU A 149 -0.26 10.40 13.79
C GLU A 149 -1.10 10.86 14.98
N HIS A 150 -1.27 12.18 15.16
CA HIS A 150 -2.14 12.73 16.19
C HIS A 150 -3.59 12.26 16.02
N ALA A 151 -4.13 12.33 14.80
CA ALA A 151 -5.47 11.85 14.50
C ALA A 151 -5.63 10.35 14.77
N ALA A 152 -4.62 9.54 14.46
CA ALA A 152 -4.62 8.10 14.71
C ALA A 152 -4.62 7.80 16.23
N ARG A 153 -3.81 8.50 17.02
CA ARG A 153 -3.74 8.35 18.48
C ARG A 153 -5.06 8.73 19.16
N MET A 154 -5.64 9.86 18.79
CA MET A 154 -6.93 10.32 19.30
C MET A 154 -8.03 9.28 19.06
N ARG A 155 -8.07 8.72 17.86
CA ARG A 155 -9.04 7.67 17.49
C ARG A 155 -8.86 6.40 18.31
N SER A 156 -7.62 5.99 18.57
CA SER A 156 -7.30 4.83 19.40
C SER A 156 -7.71 5.03 20.86
N GLN A 157 -7.52 6.23 21.42
CA GLN A 157 -7.92 6.55 22.79
C GLN A 157 -9.44 6.54 22.96
N VAL A 158 -10.20 7.06 22.00
CA VAL A 158 -11.67 7.06 22.05
C VAL A 158 -12.22 5.63 21.99
N ILE A 159 -11.66 4.78 21.13
CA ILE A 159 -12.07 3.37 21.04
C ILE A 159 -11.70 2.61 22.32
N GLY A 160 -10.51 2.86 22.88
CA GLY A 160 -10.07 2.25 24.13
C GLY A 160 -10.96 2.63 25.32
N ALA A 161 -11.45 3.87 25.38
CA ALA A 161 -12.35 4.35 26.43
C ALA A 161 -13.77 3.75 26.32
N LEU A 162 -14.20 3.35 25.13
CA LEU A 162 -15.51 2.73 24.90
C LEU A 162 -15.54 1.22 25.14
N VAL A 163 -14.37 0.57 25.19
CA VAL A 163 -14.22 -0.88 25.38
C VAL A 163 -14.09 -1.26 26.87
N TYR A 164 -14.00 -0.28 27.78
CA TYR A 164 -13.95 -0.51 29.23
C TYR A 164 -15.24 -0.06 29.94
N PRO A 165 -16.35 -0.85 29.87
CA PRO A 165 -17.35 -0.86 30.92
C PRO A 165 -17.30 -2.20 31.61
N MET A 166 -16.91 -2.16 32.89
CA MET A 166 -16.90 -3.19 33.94
C MET A 166 -15.79 -4.22 33.87
#